data_34942044bd8f16639e40d62870360cd6
#
_entry.id   34942044bd8f16639e40d62870360cd6
#
_cell.length_a   1.000
_cell.length_b   1.000
_cell.length_c   1.000
_cell.angle_alpha   90.00
_cell.angle_beta   90.00
_cell.angle_gamma   90.00
#
_symmetry.space_group_name_H-M   'P 1'
#
loop_
_entity.id
_entity.type
_entity.pdbx_description
1 polymer ?
#
loop_
_entity_poly.entity_id
_entity_poly.type
_entity_poly.pdbx_seq_one_letter_code
_entity_poly.pdbx_strand_id
1 'polypeptide(L)'
;MFLKKNKKNLRSLLSVFAVLGLAITALWWGANTSTINAQIVRGTLNDFSGEGRTDFTTLSGSPSGNITWNIVVNPVNPLPNQGIIRRFDFGFLADAAQGRLQDAIVPADYVGDRKTEIAVYRPSNSVYYLAQFPAAPNTGIMLDRAVPFGNSATDLTGGDADYDGDGKDDYTLVRIINGTLNWLILSSGTNTFRSIPFGTNPVAGSGFESLKIFRGADFTGDGRDELVIATTTSVDGTVNYYVGDSNTGAGVITKSFGNFDDDYSFPPADYTGDGRADFVAVRQTQGAAAIWYINNSVTNVTTATAFGVANPDFDPQGDDVPVRGDYDGDRRHDIAVYRNSNRTFYWISSLNGSFQGQEAGLQDELPLGAFGLY
;
A
#
# COMPACT_ATOMS: atom_id res chain seq x y z
N MET A 1 56.06 66.03 -3.05
CA MET A 1 56.08 65.31 -4.31
C MET A 1 56.06 63.78 -4.05
N PHE A 2 55.16 63.29 -3.21
CA PHE A 2 55.10 61.86 -2.82
C PHE A 2 53.68 61.30 -2.56
N LEU A 3 52.65 61.88 -3.11
CA LEU A 3 51.27 61.45 -2.84
C LEU A 3 50.42 61.15 -4.10
N LYS A 4 51.03 60.95 -5.26
CA LYS A 4 50.29 60.67 -6.51
C LYS A 4 50.44 59.25 -7.12
N LYS A 5 51.18 58.35 -6.44
CA LYS A 5 51.50 57.02 -7.02
C LYS A 5 50.63 55.86 -6.46
N ASN A 6 49.84 56.09 -5.43
CA ASN A 6 49.10 55.00 -4.78
C ASN A 6 47.59 54.87 -5.19
N LYS A 7 47.05 55.78 -6.01
CA LYS A 7 45.64 55.71 -6.39
C LYS A 7 45.36 54.76 -7.59
N LYS A 8 46.37 54.44 -8.41
CA LYS A 8 46.18 53.51 -9.55
C LYS A 8 46.18 52.05 -9.13
N ASN A 9 46.92 51.68 -8.08
CA ASN A 9 47.02 50.30 -7.61
C ASN A 9 45.80 49.90 -6.74
N LEU A 10 45.11 50.87 -6.14
CA LEU A 10 43.92 50.58 -5.34
C LEU A 10 42.68 50.30 -6.21
N ARG A 11 42.61 50.91 -7.41
CA ARG A 11 41.50 50.66 -8.33
C ARG A 11 41.64 49.33 -9.06
N SER A 12 42.84 48.84 -9.30
CA SER A 12 43.06 47.52 -9.90
C SER A 12 42.85 46.38 -8.92
N LEU A 13 43.13 46.60 -7.61
CA LEU A 13 42.83 45.60 -6.58
C LEU A 13 41.33 45.49 -6.31
N LEU A 14 40.58 46.60 -6.30
CA LEU A 14 39.12 46.58 -6.12
C LEU A 14 38.38 45.96 -7.31
N SER A 15 38.90 46.05 -8.52
CA SER A 15 38.31 45.40 -9.70
C SER A 15 38.55 43.87 -9.72
N VAL A 16 39.70 43.41 -9.22
CA VAL A 16 39.99 41.98 -9.11
C VAL A 16 39.14 41.31 -8.02
N PHE A 17 38.91 41.98 -6.88
CA PHE A 17 38.02 41.44 -5.83
C PHE A 17 36.55 41.44 -6.23
N ALA A 18 36.08 42.41 -7.01
CA ALA A 18 34.72 42.46 -7.52
C ALA A 18 34.43 41.34 -8.55
N VAL A 19 35.39 41.01 -9.41
CA VAL A 19 35.28 39.94 -10.40
C VAL A 19 35.39 38.57 -9.74
N LEU A 20 36.27 38.39 -8.75
CA LEU A 20 36.38 37.16 -7.98
C LEU A 20 35.16 36.94 -7.06
N GLY A 21 34.58 37.99 -6.47
CA GLY A 21 33.37 37.91 -5.67
C GLY A 21 32.14 37.51 -6.48
N LEU A 22 32.01 38.03 -7.70
CA LEU A 22 30.93 37.66 -8.63
C LEU A 22 31.12 36.24 -9.21
N ALA A 23 32.33 35.78 -9.42
CA ALA A 23 32.59 34.42 -9.87
C ALA A 23 32.33 33.37 -8.77
N ILE A 24 32.62 33.71 -7.51
CA ILE A 24 32.36 32.83 -6.38
C ILE A 24 30.85 32.76 -6.06
N THR A 25 30.11 33.87 -6.18
CA THR A 25 28.67 33.86 -6.02
C THR A 25 27.93 33.17 -7.17
N ALA A 26 28.43 33.29 -8.41
CA ALA A 26 27.86 32.57 -9.53
C ALA A 26 28.18 31.06 -9.51
N LEU A 27 29.32 30.64 -8.98
CA LEU A 27 29.67 29.24 -8.75
C LEU A 27 28.90 28.65 -7.57
N TRP A 28 28.54 29.44 -6.57
CA TRP A 28 27.70 28.99 -5.43
C TRP A 28 26.20 28.90 -5.78
N TRP A 29 25.72 29.74 -6.70
CA TRP A 29 24.33 29.69 -7.15
C TRP A 29 24.09 28.64 -8.26
N GLY A 30 25.15 28.24 -8.99
CA GLY A 30 25.06 27.18 -10.00
C GLY A 30 25.12 25.74 -9.46
N ALA A 31 25.51 25.57 -8.20
CA ALA A 31 25.73 24.24 -7.60
C ALA A 31 24.61 23.77 -6.65
N ASN A 32 23.55 24.53 -6.45
CA ASN A 32 22.45 24.18 -5.53
C ASN A 32 21.05 24.43 -6.13
N THR A 33 20.85 24.13 -7.39
CA THR A 33 19.52 23.71 -7.83
C THR A 33 19.45 22.17 -7.82
N SER A 34 19.71 21.55 -6.67
CA SER A 34 18.94 20.38 -6.37
C SER A 34 17.50 20.88 -6.32
N THR A 35 16.73 20.62 -7.35
CA THR A 35 15.30 20.54 -7.22
C THR A 35 15.07 19.57 -6.06
N ILE A 36 14.81 20.10 -4.86
CA ILE A 36 14.13 19.35 -3.84
C ILE A 36 12.77 19.12 -4.52
N ASN A 37 12.62 18.03 -5.23
CA ASN A 37 11.32 17.47 -5.45
C ASN A 37 10.82 17.23 -4.04
N ALA A 38 9.88 18.06 -3.60
CA ALA A 38 9.16 17.80 -2.37
C ALA A 38 8.56 16.41 -2.60
N GLN A 39 9.14 15.40 -1.98
CA GLN A 39 8.61 14.05 -2.04
C GLN A 39 7.19 14.15 -1.50
N ILE A 40 6.22 13.84 -2.33
CA ILE A 40 4.83 13.84 -1.92
C ILE A 40 4.73 12.82 -0.79
N VAL A 41 4.35 13.28 0.39
CA VAL A 41 4.21 12.41 1.56
C VAL A 41 2.85 11.76 1.44
N ARG A 42 2.85 10.47 1.12
CA ARG A 42 1.64 9.63 1.06
C ARG A 42 1.10 9.32 2.45
N GLY A 43 -0.17 8.96 2.51
CA GLY A 43 -0.79 8.36 3.69
C GLY A 43 -0.19 6.99 4.01
N THR A 44 -0.24 6.61 5.28
CA THR A 44 0.11 5.26 5.72
C THR A 44 -1.06 4.31 5.41
N LEU A 45 -0.77 3.10 4.98
CA LEU A 45 -1.79 2.09 4.69
C LEU A 45 -2.68 1.84 5.93
N ASN A 46 -4.00 1.92 5.76
CA ASN A 46 -5.01 1.72 6.82
C ASN A 46 -4.83 2.65 8.03
N ASP A 47 -4.29 3.85 7.84
CA ASP A 47 -4.30 4.93 8.82
C ASP A 47 -5.62 5.72 8.68
N PHE A 48 -6.68 5.23 9.33
CA PHE A 48 -8.00 5.86 9.27
C PHE A 48 -8.09 7.13 10.11
N SER A 49 -7.27 7.22 11.12
CA SER A 49 -7.29 8.29 12.11
C SER A 49 -6.32 9.43 11.78
N GLY A 50 -5.27 9.17 11.02
CA GLY A 50 -4.34 10.17 10.48
C GLY A 50 -3.13 10.45 11.37
N GLU A 51 -2.73 9.50 12.21
CA GLU A 51 -1.55 9.63 13.07
C GLU A 51 -0.24 9.22 12.38
N GLY A 52 -0.30 8.75 11.13
CA GLY A 52 0.84 8.26 10.37
C GLY A 52 1.24 6.83 10.73
N ARG A 53 0.29 6.03 11.25
CA ARG A 53 0.47 4.62 11.63
C ARG A 53 -0.71 3.80 11.15
N THR A 54 -0.45 2.55 10.81
CA THR A 54 -1.53 1.59 10.51
C THR A 54 -2.39 1.34 11.75
N ASP A 55 -3.70 1.54 11.62
CA ASP A 55 -4.68 1.20 12.64
C ASP A 55 -5.01 -0.29 12.66
N PHE A 56 -5.29 -0.83 13.85
CA PHE A 56 -5.62 -2.25 14.03
C PHE A 56 -7.07 -2.49 13.65
N THR A 57 -7.29 -3.07 12.48
CA THR A 57 -8.64 -3.20 11.91
C THR A 57 -9.00 -4.65 11.69
N THR A 58 -10.19 -5.02 12.16
CA THR A 58 -10.83 -6.31 11.89
C THR A 58 -12.22 -6.12 11.30
N LEU A 59 -12.66 -7.12 10.56
CA LEU A 59 -13.94 -7.14 9.84
C LEU A 59 -14.75 -8.37 10.19
N SER A 60 -16.06 -8.22 10.23
CA SER A 60 -17.01 -9.33 10.37
C SER A 60 -18.31 -9.07 9.64
N GLY A 61 -19.14 -10.10 9.57
CA GLY A 61 -20.51 -9.96 9.11
C GLY A 61 -21.46 -9.57 10.25
N SER A 62 -22.33 -8.60 10.02
CA SER A 62 -23.43 -8.31 10.95
C SER A 62 -24.66 -9.20 10.67
N PRO A 63 -25.54 -9.43 11.66
CA PRO A 63 -26.81 -10.14 11.44
C PRO A 63 -27.73 -9.48 10.40
N SER A 64 -27.55 -8.19 10.12
CA SER A 64 -28.27 -7.44 9.08
C SER A 64 -27.73 -7.67 7.68
N GLY A 65 -26.66 -8.47 7.52
CA GLY A 65 -26.01 -8.73 6.24
C GLY A 65 -25.11 -7.58 5.77
N ASN A 66 -24.59 -6.79 6.70
CA ASN A 66 -23.62 -5.74 6.42
C ASN A 66 -22.21 -6.19 6.80
N ILE A 67 -21.21 -5.49 6.28
CA ILE A 67 -19.82 -5.61 6.72
C ILE A 67 -19.64 -4.73 7.94
N THR A 68 -19.24 -5.31 9.06
CA THR A 68 -18.92 -4.58 10.28
C THR A 68 -17.41 -4.33 10.33
N TRP A 69 -17.04 -3.08 10.50
CA TRP A 69 -15.67 -2.63 10.70
C TRP A 69 -15.43 -2.40 12.18
N ASN A 70 -14.33 -2.93 12.68
CA ASN A 70 -13.88 -2.71 14.05
C ASN A 70 -12.44 -2.18 13.98
N ILE A 71 -12.27 -0.89 14.28
CA ILE A 71 -11.00 -0.17 14.15
C ILE A 71 -10.55 0.28 15.53
N VAL A 72 -9.36 -0.16 15.92
CA VAL A 72 -8.65 0.31 17.11
C VAL A 72 -7.53 1.24 16.65
N VAL A 73 -7.66 2.52 16.98
CA VAL A 73 -6.69 3.54 16.60
C VAL A 73 -5.33 3.23 17.22
N ASN A 74 -4.28 3.35 16.41
CA ASN A 74 -2.88 3.15 16.82
C ASN A 74 -2.21 4.49 17.19
N PRO A 75 -2.34 5.00 18.42
CA PRO A 75 -1.88 6.32 18.78
C PRO A 75 -0.36 6.40 18.88
N VAL A 76 0.21 7.57 18.61
CA VAL A 76 1.67 7.84 18.69
C VAL A 76 2.24 7.60 20.10
N ASN A 77 1.43 7.77 21.15
CA ASN A 77 1.77 7.45 22.53
C ASN A 77 0.70 6.55 23.14
N PRO A 78 0.85 5.23 23.04
CA PRO A 78 -0.11 4.32 23.63
C PRO A 78 -0.08 4.44 25.16
N LEU A 79 -1.13 5.00 25.73
CA LEU A 79 -1.45 4.71 27.11
C LEU A 79 -1.95 3.26 27.17
N PRO A 80 -1.47 2.43 28.07
CA PRO A 80 -1.93 1.04 28.17
C PRO A 80 -3.46 1.01 28.27
N ASN A 81 -4.10 0.28 27.37
CA ASN A 81 -5.54 0.05 27.27
C ASN A 81 -6.46 1.22 26.89
N GLN A 82 -5.98 2.23 26.17
CA GLN A 82 -6.83 3.35 25.72
C GLN A 82 -6.86 3.54 24.20
N GLY A 83 -6.85 2.46 23.42
CA GLY A 83 -7.15 2.55 21.99
C GLY A 83 -8.57 3.13 21.79
N ILE A 84 -8.70 4.17 20.97
CA ILE A 84 -10.00 4.64 20.54
C ILE A 84 -10.59 3.57 19.64
N ILE A 85 -11.65 2.91 20.09
CA ILE A 85 -12.33 1.86 19.31
C ILE A 85 -13.49 2.49 18.57
N ARG A 86 -13.61 2.17 17.28
CA ARG A 86 -14.76 2.49 16.44
C ARG A 86 -15.32 1.21 15.84
N ARG A 87 -16.61 1.00 16.02
CA ARG A 87 -17.33 -0.12 15.43
C ARG A 87 -18.58 0.39 14.72
N PHE A 88 -18.75 0.02 13.46
CA PHE A 88 -19.85 0.44 12.62
C PHE A 88 -20.03 -0.50 11.44
N ASP A 89 -21.20 -0.45 10.82
CA ASP A 89 -21.52 -1.20 9.61
C ASP A 89 -21.32 -0.32 8.38
N PHE A 90 -20.54 -0.80 7.40
CA PHE A 90 -20.38 -0.15 6.10
C PHE A 90 -20.04 -1.19 5.03
N GLY A 91 -20.87 -1.25 3.99
CA GLY A 91 -20.81 -2.27 2.96
C GLY A 91 -21.78 -3.43 3.20
N PHE A 92 -21.98 -4.27 2.18
CA PHE A 92 -22.88 -5.42 2.21
C PHE A 92 -22.13 -6.72 2.01
N LEU A 93 -22.55 -7.74 2.77
CA LEU A 93 -22.23 -9.13 2.49
C LEU A 93 -23.05 -9.66 1.30
N ALA A 94 -22.57 -10.73 0.69
CA ALA A 94 -23.33 -11.44 -0.33
C ALA A 94 -24.65 -11.96 0.24
N ASP A 95 -25.71 -11.83 -0.54
CA ASP A 95 -27.02 -12.38 -0.22
C ASP A 95 -27.62 -13.02 -1.49
N ALA A 96 -27.39 -14.32 -1.63
CA ALA A 96 -27.84 -15.07 -2.80
C ALA A 96 -29.38 -15.10 -2.94
N ALA A 97 -30.13 -15.01 -1.81
CA ALA A 97 -31.58 -14.99 -1.84
C ALA A 97 -32.14 -13.69 -2.42
N GLN A 98 -31.37 -12.61 -2.33
CA GLN A 98 -31.69 -11.30 -2.91
C GLN A 98 -30.89 -11.00 -4.19
N GLY A 99 -30.09 -11.94 -4.68
CA GLY A 99 -29.22 -11.74 -5.83
C GLY A 99 -28.13 -10.69 -5.61
N ARG A 100 -27.76 -10.43 -4.35
CA ARG A 100 -26.79 -9.40 -3.97
C ARG A 100 -25.39 -10.01 -3.92
N LEU A 101 -24.44 -9.44 -4.68
CA LEU A 101 -23.03 -9.73 -4.59
C LEU A 101 -22.42 -9.00 -3.39
N GLN A 102 -21.38 -9.58 -2.80
CA GLN A 102 -20.64 -8.93 -1.74
C GLN A 102 -19.95 -7.68 -2.26
N ASP A 103 -19.96 -6.60 -1.46
CA ASP A 103 -19.15 -5.43 -1.71
C ASP A 103 -17.66 -5.79 -1.55
N ALA A 104 -16.81 -5.35 -2.47
CA ALA A 104 -15.37 -5.45 -2.31
C ALA A 104 -14.87 -4.35 -1.36
N ILE A 105 -13.97 -4.69 -0.47
CA ILE A 105 -13.41 -3.76 0.52
C ILE A 105 -12.20 -3.10 -0.14
N VAL A 106 -12.20 -1.78 -0.25
CA VAL A 106 -11.19 -1.01 -1.02
C VAL A 106 -10.76 0.27 -0.27
N PRO A 107 -10.29 0.16 0.99
CA PRO A 107 -9.86 1.34 1.75
C PRO A 107 -8.58 1.93 1.17
N ALA A 108 -8.55 3.25 0.98
CA ALA A 108 -7.42 3.98 0.45
C ALA A 108 -7.56 5.48 0.74
N ASP A 109 -6.51 6.27 0.56
CA ASP A 109 -6.55 7.74 0.70
C ASP A 109 -6.96 8.40 -0.63
N TYR A 110 -8.26 8.37 -0.95
CA TYR A 110 -8.80 8.95 -2.18
C TYR A 110 -8.93 10.47 -2.15
N VAL A 111 -8.91 11.09 -0.98
CA VAL A 111 -9.06 12.54 -0.86
C VAL A 111 -7.73 13.27 -0.67
N GLY A 112 -6.67 12.56 -0.29
CA GLY A 112 -5.30 13.10 -0.17
C GLY A 112 -5.07 13.87 1.13
N ASP A 113 -5.81 13.55 2.19
CA ASP A 113 -5.61 14.15 3.50
C ASP A 113 -4.70 13.30 4.40
N ARG A 114 -4.14 12.23 3.85
CA ARG A 114 -3.30 11.20 4.49
C ARG A 114 -4.04 10.33 5.50
N LYS A 115 -5.35 10.26 5.38
CA LYS A 115 -6.17 9.30 6.09
C LYS A 115 -6.76 8.32 5.08
N THR A 116 -6.83 7.09 5.50
CA THR A 116 -7.51 6.08 4.71
C THR A 116 -9.02 6.26 4.83
N GLU A 117 -9.73 6.43 3.71
CA GLU A 117 -11.17 6.34 3.71
C GLU A 117 -11.64 4.90 3.92
N ILE A 118 -12.74 4.75 4.67
CA ILE A 118 -13.50 3.51 4.73
C ILE A 118 -14.24 3.39 3.42
N ALA A 119 -13.85 2.42 2.58
CA ALA A 119 -14.38 2.35 1.24
C ALA A 119 -14.77 0.93 0.83
N VAL A 120 -15.83 0.85 0.03
CA VAL A 120 -16.26 -0.38 -0.63
C VAL A 120 -16.62 -0.09 -2.08
N TYR A 121 -16.29 -1.03 -2.97
CA TYR A 121 -16.82 -1.07 -4.32
C TYR A 121 -18.02 -2.02 -4.37
N ARG A 122 -19.15 -1.52 -4.85
CA ARG A 122 -20.39 -2.29 -4.97
C ARG A 122 -20.58 -2.84 -6.38
N PRO A 123 -20.38 -4.14 -6.61
CA PRO A 123 -20.54 -4.74 -7.94
C PRO A 123 -21.95 -4.60 -8.50
N SER A 124 -22.99 -4.65 -7.66
CA SER A 124 -24.39 -4.62 -8.13
C SER A 124 -24.79 -3.35 -8.88
N ASN A 125 -24.06 -2.23 -8.69
CA ASN A 125 -24.30 -0.97 -9.37
C ASN A 125 -23.04 -0.26 -9.89
N SER A 126 -21.86 -0.89 -9.76
CA SER A 126 -20.57 -0.37 -10.21
C SER A 126 -20.22 1.00 -9.59
N VAL A 127 -20.34 1.11 -8.26
CA VAL A 127 -20.10 2.35 -7.53
C VAL A 127 -19.12 2.12 -6.39
N TYR A 128 -18.11 2.99 -6.27
CA TYR A 128 -17.32 3.15 -5.07
C TYR A 128 -18.10 3.99 -4.06
N TYR A 129 -18.22 3.51 -2.84
CA TYR A 129 -18.80 4.23 -1.70
C TYR A 129 -17.71 4.49 -0.67
N LEU A 130 -17.52 5.75 -0.32
CA LEU A 130 -16.49 6.21 0.60
C LEU A 130 -17.12 6.87 1.82
N ALA A 131 -16.53 6.62 2.97
CA ALA A 131 -16.88 7.30 4.21
C ALA A 131 -15.62 7.62 5.01
N GLN A 132 -15.64 8.75 5.69
CA GLN A 132 -14.54 9.15 6.56
C GLN A 132 -14.64 8.47 7.93
N PHE A 133 -13.49 8.28 8.55
CA PHE A 133 -13.42 7.75 9.91
C PHE A 133 -14.23 8.63 10.88
N PRO A 134 -15.11 8.04 11.71
CA PRO A 134 -15.96 8.81 12.60
C PRO A 134 -15.17 9.60 13.63
N ALA A 135 -15.40 10.90 13.72
CA ALA A 135 -14.68 11.81 14.63
C ALA A 135 -14.92 11.49 16.12
N ALA A 136 -16.04 10.88 16.48
CA ALA A 136 -16.38 10.53 17.87
C ALA A 136 -16.94 9.10 18.00
N PRO A 137 -16.76 8.43 19.16
CA PRO A 137 -17.37 7.13 19.39
C PRO A 137 -18.89 7.22 19.34
N ASN A 138 -19.53 6.15 18.81
CA ASN A 138 -20.97 6.05 18.64
C ASN A 138 -21.64 7.11 17.71
N THR A 139 -20.85 7.88 16.97
CA THR A 139 -21.37 8.59 15.81
C THR A 139 -21.44 7.59 14.66
N GLY A 140 -22.60 7.43 14.06
CA GLY A 140 -22.74 6.57 12.87
C GLY A 140 -21.78 7.05 11.76
N ILE A 141 -21.35 6.10 10.93
CA ILE A 141 -20.57 6.43 9.74
C ILE A 141 -21.49 7.13 8.75
N MET A 142 -21.00 8.19 8.12
CA MET A 142 -21.72 8.93 7.10
C MET A 142 -21.03 8.73 5.75
N LEU A 143 -21.85 8.42 4.73
CA LEU A 143 -21.37 8.40 3.36
C LEU A 143 -20.84 9.80 3.00
N ASP A 144 -19.57 9.86 2.59
CA ASP A 144 -18.94 11.09 2.11
C ASP A 144 -19.09 11.22 0.61
N ARG A 145 -18.83 10.13 -0.13
CA ARG A 145 -18.80 10.14 -1.58
C ARG A 145 -19.30 8.83 -2.19
N ALA A 146 -19.94 8.95 -3.35
CA ALA A 146 -20.28 7.83 -4.21
C ALA A 146 -19.76 8.11 -5.62
N VAL A 147 -18.91 7.26 -6.16
CA VAL A 147 -18.26 7.43 -7.46
C VAL A 147 -18.64 6.27 -8.37
N PRO A 148 -19.55 6.51 -9.36
CA PRO A 148 -19.85 5.50 -10.37
C PRO A 148 -18.63 5.27 -11.27
N PHE A 149 -18.16 4.02 -11.34
CA PHE A 149 -17.00 3.67 -12.15
C PHE A 149 -17.00 2.21 -12.56
N GLY A 150 -16.68 1.95 -13.83
CA GLY A 150 -16.53 0.59 -14.34
C GLY A 150 -17.84 -0.11 -14.75
N ASN A 151 -17.76 -1.41 -14.90
CA ASN A 151 -18.86 -2.32 -15.21
C ASN A 151 -18.63 -3.65 -14.47
N SER A 152 -19.38 -3.88 -13.42
CA SER A 152 -19.21 -5.06 -12.55
C SER A 152 -19.41 -6.42 -13.23
N ALA A 153 -20.06 -6.44 -14.40
CA ALA A 153 -20.20 -7.69 -15.18
C ALA A 153 -18.89 -8.12 -15.85
N THR A 154 -17.92 -7.22 -15.98
CA THR A 154 -16.68 -7.46 -16.75
C THR A 154 -15.41 -7.05 -16.01
N ASP A 155 -15.52 -6.29 -14.93
CA ASP A 155 -14.38 -5.68 -14.27
C ASP A 155 -14.08 -6.36 -12.94
N LEU A 156 -12.81 -6.60 -12.70
CA LEU A 156 -12.27 -7.12 -11.46
C LEU A 156 -11.88 -5.94 -10.56
N THR A 157 -12.15 -6.06 -9.28
CA THR A 157 -11.69 -5.12 -8.27
C THR A 157 -10.26 -5.44 -7.85
N GLY A 158 -9.58 -4.47 -7.31
CA GLY A 158 -8.22 -4.57 -6.80
C GLY A 158 -7.29 -3.62 -7.50
N GLY A 159 -6.30 -3.19 -6.76
CA GLY A 159 -5.25 -2.35 -7.29
C GLY A 159 -5.40 -0.85 -7.08
N ASP A 160 -6.33 -0.39 -6.20
CA ASP A 160 -6.39 1.05 -5.87
C ASP A 160 -5.04 1.52 -5.29
N ALA A 161 -4.46 2.56 -5.87
CA ALA A 161 -3.16 3.10 -5.53
C ALA A 161 -2.94 4.47 -6.19
N ASP A 162 -1.90 5.20 -5.84
CA ASP A 162 -1.56 6.50 -6.44
C ASP A 162 -0.77 6.31 -7.75
N TYR A 163 -1.49 6.15 -8.86
CA TYR A 163 -0.89 5.88 -10.17
C TYR A 163 -0.48 7.14 -10.94
N ASP A 164 -0.89 8.33 -10.53
CA ASP A 164 -0.48 9.58 -11.16
C ASP A 164 0.50 10.41 -10.32
N GLY A 165 0.74 10.03 -9.06
CA GLY A 165 1.73 10.63 -8.19
C GLY A 165 1.26 11.95 -7.57
N ASP A 166 -0.05 12.15 -7.44
CA ASP A 166 -0.60 13.37 -6.84
C ASP A 166 -0.79 13.29 -5.31
N GLY A 167 -0.46 12.13 -4.72
CA GLY A 167 -0.56 11.85 -3.29
C GLY A 167 -1.93 11.32 -2.86
N LYS A 168 -2.79 10.94 -3.82
CA LYS A 168 -4.09 10.33 -3.60
C LYS A 168 -4.17 9.00 -4.31
N ASP A 169 -4.81 8.05 -3.65
CA ASP A 169 -5.10 6.78 -4.31
C ASP A 169 -6.19 6.96 -5.38
N ASP A 170 -6.02 6.28 -6.53
CA ASP A 170 -6.93 6.32 -7.66
C ASP A 170 -7.93 5.16 -7.64
N TYR A 171 -9.14 5.39 -8.17
CA TYR A 171 -10.13 4.33 -8.36
C TYR A 171 -9.69 3.41 -9.49
N THR A 172 -9.55 2.11 -9.21
CA THR A 172 -8.97 1.18 -10.17
C THR A 172 -9.77 -0.10 -10.32
N LEU A 173 -10.02 -0.49 -11.57
CA LEU A 173 -10.62 -1.76 -11.94
C LEU A 173 -9.78 -2.39 -13.06
N VAL A 174 -9.85 -3.71 -13.19
CA VAL A 174 -9.14 -4.42 -14.26
C VAL A 174 -10.13 -5.14 -15.14
N ARG A 175 -10.08 -4.87 -16.44
CA ARG A 175 -10.92 -5.51 -17.46
C ARG A 175 -10.10 -6.40 -18.37
N ILE A 176 -10.58 -7.62 -18.60
CA ILE A 176 -9.95 -8.55 -19.54
C ILE A 176 -10.52 -8.27 -20.94
N ILE A 177 -9.66 -7.84 -21.87
CA ILE A 177 -10.01 -7.59 -23.27
C ILE A 177 -9.10 -8.44 -24.14
N ASN A 178 -9.66 -9.41 -24.88
CA ASN A 178 -8.90 -10.32 -25.73
C ASN A 178 -7.69 -11.00 -25.03
N GLY A 179 -7.87 -11.38 -23.75
CA GLY A 179 -6.83 -12.02 -22.95
C GLY A 179 -5.81 -11.07 -22.34
N THR A 180 -5.90 -9.75 -22.62
CA THR A 180 -5.05 -8.74 -22.00
C THR A 180 -5.76 -8.08 -20.82
N LEU A 181 -5.05 -7.88 -19.71
CA LEU A 181 -5.52 -7.11 -18.57
C LEU A 181 -5.41 -5.62 -18.91
N ASN A 182 -6.54 -4.92 -18.88
CA ASN A 182 -6.61 -3.48 -19.07
C ASN A 182 -6.94 -2.84 -17.74
N TRP A 183 -5.99 -2.10 -17.20
CA TRP A 183 -6.13 -1.34 -15.98
C TRP A 183 -6.93 -0.07 -16.29
N LEU A 184 -8.13 0.00 -15.74
CA LEU A 184 -9.03 1.15 -15.84
C LEU A 184 -8.78 2.00 -14.61
N ILE A 185 -8.17 3.16 -14.79
CA ILE A 185 -7.76 4.05 -13.70
C ILE A 185 -8.52 5.37 -13.85
N LEU A 186 -9.26 5.76 -12.82
CA LEU A 186 -9.89 7.05 -12.70
C LEU A 186 -9.17 7.85 -11.61
N SER A 187 -8.40 8.87 -12.00
CA SER A 187 -7.69 9.72 -11.05
C SER A 187 -8.68 10.38 -10.09
N SER A 188 -8.43 10.19 -8.80
CA SER A 188 -9.27 10.74 -7.74
C SER A 188 -9.10 12.25 -7.60
N GLY A 189 -7.91 12.78 -7.96
CA GLY A 189 -7.58 14.21 -7.93
C GLY A 189 -8.14 15.00 -9.11
N THR A 190 -8.10 14.44 -10.32
CA THR A 190 -8.43 15.14 -11.55
C THR A 190 -9.67 14.62 -12.28
N ASN A 191 -10.24 13.49 -11.89
CA ASN A 191 -11.27 12.75 -12.64
C ASN A 191 -10.83 12.34 -14.06
N THR A 192 -9.54 12.25 -14.32
CA THR A 192 -9.04 11.81 -15.63
C THR A 192 -9.06 10.29 -15.71
N PHE A 193 -9.73 9.77 -16.73
CA PHE A 193 -9.78 8.35 -17.02
C PHE A 193 -8.61 7.90 -17.91
N ARG A 194 -7.99 6.78 -17.54
CA ARG A 194 -6.96 6.10 -18.35
C ARG A 194 -7.28 4.60 -18.45
N SER A 195 -6.90 3.99 -19.57
CA SER A 195 -6.95 2.53 -19.75
C SER A 195 -5.59 2.06 -20.21
N ILE A 196 -4.91 1.30 -19.35
CA ILE A 196 -3.52 0.88 -19.55
C ILE A 196 -3.48 -0.63 -19.74
N PRO A 197 -3.08 -1.14 -20.90
CA PRO A 197 -2.91 -2.57 -21.12
C PRO A 197 -1.64 -3.05 -20.43
N PHE A 198 -1.76 -3.92 -19.43
CA PHE A 198 -0.62 -4.53 -18.76
C PHE A 198 -0.98 -5.88 -18.16
N GLY A 199 -0.22 -6.90 -18.55
CA GLY A 199 -0.41 -8.28 -18.15
C GLY A 199 -1.37 -9.06 -19.04
N THR A 200 -1.28 -10.37 -18.95
CA THR A 200 -2.15 -11.29 -19.69
C THR A 200 -2.93 -12.17 -18.71
N ASN A 201 -4.19 -12.43 -19.02
CA ASN A 201 -4.97 -13.41 -18.29
C ASN A 201 -4.47 -14.81 -18.67
N PRO A 202 -4.01 -15.63 -17.70
CA PRO A 202 -3.58 -16.99 -18.00
C PRO A 202 -4.76 -17.79 -18.57
N VAL A 203 -4.55 -18.44 -19.71
CA VAL A 203 -5.54 -19.34 -20.27
C VAL A 203 -5.46 -20.67 -19.55
N ALA A 204 -6.59 -21.24 -19.16
CA ALA A 204 -6.64 -22.57 -18.55
C ALA A 204 -5.87 -23.60 -19.41
N GLY A 205 -4.94 -24.32 -18.79
CA GLY A 205 -4.06 -25.28 -19.48
C GLY A 205 -2.79 -24.69 -20.11
N SER A 206 -2.53 -23.37 -19.92
CA SER A 206 -1.30 -22.72 -20.41
C SER A 206 -0.07 -22.91 -19.51
N GLY A 207 -0.19 -23.68 -18.41
CA GLY A 207 0.87 -23.87 -17.41
C GLY A 207 0.86 -22.81 -16.30
N PHE A 208 -0.17 -21.96 -16.25
CA PHE A 208 -0.42 -21.02 -15.16
C PHE A 208 -1.66 -21.44 -14.39
N GLU A 209 -1.61 -21.43 -13.07
CA GLU A 209 -2.72 -21.87 -12.21
C GLU A 209 -3.50 -20.72 -11.61
N SER A 210 -2.87 -19.57 -11.36
CA SER A 210 -3.54 -18.43 -10.78
C SER A 210 -3.01 -17.10 -11.30
N LEU A 211 -3.88 -16.10 -11.24
CA LEU A 211 -3.55 -14.68 -11.44
C LEU A 211 -3.94 -13.93 -10.16
N LYS A 212 -3.02 -13.15 -9.64
CA LYS A 212 -3.29 -12.18 -8.59
C LYS A 212 -3.06 -10.77 -9.13
N ILE A 213 -3.99 -9.89 -8.86
CA ILE A 213 -3.88 -8.45 -9.09
C ILE A 213 -3.64 -7.85 -7.72
N PHE A 214 -2.53 -7.13 -7.57
CA PHE A 214 -2.21 -6.48 -6.32
C PHE A 214 -2.49 -4.99 -6.41
N ARG A 215 -2.69 -4.36 -5.25
CA ARG A 215 -2.55 -2.93 -5.09
C ARG A 215 -1.21 -2.49 -5.67
N GLY A 216 -1.16 -1.34 -6.34
CA GLY A 216 0.08 -0.75 -6.83
C GLY A 216 1.08 -0.47 -5.72
N ALA A 217 2.33 -0.34 -6.09
CA ALA A 217 3.42 -0.02 -5.19
C ALA A 217 4.53 0.70 -5.95
N ASP A 218 5.20 1.66 -5.32
CA ASP A 218 6.29 2.43 -5.94
C ASP A 218 7.59 1.63 -5.95
N PHE A 219 7.90 1.00 -7.08
CA PHE A 219 9.16 0.27 -7.30
C PHE A 219 10.27 1.14 -7.87
N THR A 220 9.93 2.27 -8.47
CA THR A 220 10.89 3.16 -9.12
C THR A 220 11.38 4.27 -8.21
N GLY A 221 10.66 4.58 -7.13
CA GLY A 221 10.96 5.65 -6.18
C GLY A 221 10.66 7.04 -6.75
N ASP A 222 9.76 7.12 -7.74
CA ASP A 222 9.38 8.38 -8.38
C ASP A 222 8.10 9.00 -7.79
N GLY A 223 7.51 8.35 -6.78
CA GLY A 223 6.32 8.79 -6.11
C GLY A 223 5.02 8.33 -6.79
N ARG A 224 5.07 7.48 -7.81
CA ARG A 224 3.91 6.82 -8.42
C ARG A 224 3.96 5.34 -8.16
N ASP A 225 2.80 4.75 -8.01
CA ASP A 225 2.70 3.31 -7.91
C ASP A 225 2.72 2.66 -9.29
N GLU A 226 3.43 1.56 -9.42
CA GLU A 226 3.42 0.69 -10.59
C GLU A 226 2.24 -0.29 -10.52
N LEU A 227 1.84 -0.78 -11.71
CA LEU A 227 0.88 -1.86 -11.87
C LEU A 227 1.54 -3.18 -11.47
N VAL A 228 0.89 -3.97 -10.61
CA VAL A 228 1.48 -5.21 -10.08
C VAL A 228 0.55 -6.39 -10.27
N ILE A 229 1.04 -7.43 -10.93
CA ILE A 229 0.38 -8.74 -10.99
C ILE A 229 1.36 -9.84 -10.60
N ALA A 230 0.83 -10.96 -10.13
CA ALA A 230 1.58 -12.19 -10.02
C ALA A 230 0.83 -13.36 -10.66
N THR A 231 1.59 -14.29 -11.22
CA THR A 231 1.07 -15.57 -11.72
C THR A 231 1.82 -16.73 -11.09
N THR A 232 1.19 -17.88 -10.99
CA THR A 232 1.85 -19.11 -10.54
C THR A 232 2.01 -20.07 -11.71
N THR A 233 3.11 -20.82 -11.70
CA THR A 233 3.32 -21.91 -12.65
C THR A 233 2.73 -23.20 -12.11
N SER A 234 2.10 -24.00 -12.97
CA SER A 234 1.52 -25.30 -12.61
C SER A 234 2.55 -26.41 -12.43
N VAL A 235 3.82 -26.15 -12.76
CA VAL A 235 4.86 -27.18 -12.78
C VAL A 235 5.56 -27.29 -11.43
N ASP A 236 5.83 -26.16 -10.78
CA ASP A 236 6.64 -26.08 -9.55
C ASP A 236 6.11 -25.06 -8.52
N GLY A 237 4.92 -24.51 -8.76
CA GLY A 237 4.30 -23.53 -7.88
C GLY A 237 5.01 -22.18 -7.81
N THR A 238 6.02 -21.93 -8.66
CA THR A 238 6.79 -20.67 -8.62
C THR A 238 5.90 -19.46 -8.85
N VAL A 239 5.99 -18.47 -7.98
CA VAL A 239 5.28 -17.19 -8.12
C VAL A 239 6.14 -16.23 -8.95
N ASN A 240 5.56 -15.70 -10.03
CA ASN A 240 6.19 -14.73 -10.90
C ASN A 240 5.46 -13.40 -10.82
N TYR A 241 6.16 -12.38 -10.31
CA TYR A 241 5.69 -11.01 -10.27
C TYR A 241 6.05 -10.28 -11.57
N TYR A 242 5.11 -9.48 -12.05
CA TYR A 242 5.29 -8.56 -13.17
C TYR A 242 4.88 -7.18 -12.71
N VAL A 243 5.78 -6.22 -12.90
CA VAL A 243 5.60 -4.81 -12.54
C VAL A 243 5.62 -3.98 -13.81
N GLY A 244 4.65 -3.12 -14.00
CA GLY A 244 4.49 -2.27 -15.17
C GLY A 244 4.30 -0.81 -14.84
N ASP A 245 4.88 0.06 -15.64
CA ASP A 245 4.72 1.51 -15.55
C ASP A 245 3.25 1.90 -15.67
N SER A 246 2.75 2.66 -14.73
CA SER A 246 1.33 3.02 -14.63
C SER A 246 0.85 4.06 -15.65
N ASN A 247 1.74 4.65 -16.46
CA ASN A 247 1.37 5.53 -17.56
C ASN A 247 1.30 4.81 -18.91
N THR A 248 2.20 3.85 -19.12
CA THR A 248 2.43 3.27 -20.45
C THR A 248 2.11 1.77 -20.52
N GLY A 249 2.06 1.08 -19.38
CA GLY A 249 1.99 -0.38 -19.32
C GLY A 249 3.31 -1.07 -19.72
N ALA A 250 4.39 -0.34 -19.89
CA ALA A 250 5.70 -0.95 -20.19
C ALA A 250 6.20 -1.74 -18.98
N GLY A 251 6.73 -2.95 -19.23
CA GLY A 251 7.30 -3.77 -18.16
C GLY A 251 8.51 -3.09 -17.52
N VAL A 252 8.51 -3.00 -16.18
CA VAL A 252 9.59 -2.43 -15.36
C VAL A 252 10.41 -3.53 -14.71
N ILE A 253 9.73 -4.49 -14.03
CA ILE A 253 10.39 -5.60 -13.33
C ILE A 253 9.65 -6.90 -13.67
N THR A 254 10.42 -7.98 -13.83
CA THR A 254 9.92 -9.35 -13.77
C THR A 254 10.73 -10.10 -12.72
N LYS A 255 10.04 -10.73 -11.75
CA LYS A 255 10.70 -11.37 -10.60
C LYS A 255 10.02 -12.67 -10.23
N SER A 256 10.76 -13.79 -10.24
CA SER A 256 10.35 -15.02 -9.61
C SER A 256 10.68 -14.99 -8.13
N PHE A 257 9.66 -15.07 -7.25
CA PHE A 257 9.86 -14.99 -5.81
C PHE A 257 8.69 -15.64 -5.05
N GLY A 258 9.02 -16.64 -4.22
CA GLY A 258 8.03 -17.42 -3.47
C GLY A 258 7.50 -18.62 -4.24
N ASN A 259 6.79 -19.48 -3.52
CA ASN A 259 6.13 -20.67 -4.02
C ASN A 259 4.69 -20.71 -3.53
N PHE A 260 3.75 -20.91 -4.42
CA PHE A 260 2.31 -20.84 -4.13
C PHE A 260 1.85 -21.90 -3.10
N ASP A 261 2.47 -23.09 -3.12
CA ASP A 261 2.08 -24.19 -2.25
C ASP A 261 2.53 -23.99 -0.80
N ASP A 262 3.63 -23.24 -0.60
CA ASP A 262 4.27 -23.07 0.71
C ASP A 262 4.23 -21.64 1.26
N ASP A 263 3.97 -20.64 0.40
CA ASP A 263 4.17 -19.24 0.76
C ASP A 263 2.89 -18.41 0.55
N TYR A 264 2.58 -17.53 1.51
CA TYR A 264 1.68 -16.42 1.24
C TYR A 264 2.37 -15.44 0.29
N SER A 265 1.75 -15.18 -0.86
CA SER A 265 2.16 -14.08 -1.73
C SER A 265 1.55 -12.79 -1.20
N PHE A 266 2.39 -11.90 -0.74
CA PHE A 266 1.99 -10.59 -0.24
C PHE A 266 2.04 -9.53 -1.34
N PRO A 267 1.16 -8.53 -1.31
CA PRO A 267 1.36 -7.32 -2.10
C PRO A 267 2.69 -6.67 -1.72
N PRO A 268 3.49 -6.24 -2.70
CA PRO A 268 4.74 -5.54 -2.46
C PRO A 268 4.55 -4.25 -1.66
N ALA A 269 5.56 -3.90 -0.86
CA ALA A 269 5.63 -2.66 -0.09
C ALA A 269 7.06 -2.39 0.35
N ASP A 270 7.39 -1.18 0.80
CA ASP A 270 8.71 -0.86 1.33
C ASP A 270 8.89 -1.45 2.75
N TYR A 271 9.65 -2.54 2.85
CA TYR A 271 10.06 -3.17 4.11
C TYR A 271 11.50 -2.82 4.49
N THR A 272 12.30 -2.37 3.53
CA THR A 272 13.73 -2.10 3.75
C THR A 272 14.03 -0.64 4.05
N GLY A 273 13.10 0.28 3.78
CA GLY A 273 13.20 1.71 4.07
C GLY A 273 14.02 2.48 3.04
N ASP A 274 14.12 1.95 1.82
CA ASP A 274 14.83 2.64 0.73
C ASP A 274 13.90 3.51 -0.14
N GLY A 275 12.61 3.58 0.23
CA GLY A 275 11.58 4.33 -0.48
C GLY A 275 11.04 3.64 -1.71
N ARG A 276 11.30 2.34 -1.87
CA ARG A 276 10.82 1.51 -2.97
C ARG A 276 10.18 0.23 -2.46
N ALA A 277 9.23 -0.28 -3.21
CA ALA A 277 8.56 -1.52 -2.84
C ALA A 277 9.49 -2.73 -2.97
N ASP A 278 9.37 -3.66 -2.02
CA ASP A 278 10.09 -4.93 -1.94
C ASP A 278 9.13 -6.11 -2.20
N PHE A 279 9.69 -7.24 -2.62
CA PHE A 279 8.92 -8.48 -2.76
C PHE A 279 8.92 -9.26 -1.46
N VAL A 280 7.77 -9.78 -1.07
CA VAL A 280 7.59 -10.51 0.19
C VAL A 280 6.90 -11.84 -0.04
N ALA A 281 7.43 -12.88 0.61
CA ALA A 281 6.82 -14.20 0.67
C ALA A 281 6.89 -14.71 2.12
N VAL A 282 5.80 -15.23 2.65
CA VAL A 282 5.75 -15.73 4.02
C VAL A 282 5.51 -17.23 3.99
N ARG A 283 6.58 -17.99 4.28
CA ARG A 283 6.55 -19.45 4.25
C ARG A 283 5.85 -20.02 5.47
N GLN A 284 4.93 -20.93 5.22
CA GLN A 284 4.08 -21.56 6.21
C GLN A 284 4.40 -23.07 6.30
N THR A 285 5.29 -23.45 7.22
CA THR A 285 5.64 -24.87 7.44
C THR A 285 4.95 -25.36 8.70
N GLN A 286 4.14 -26.40 8.58
CA GLN A 286 3.38 -26.97 9.71
C GLN A 286 4.25 -27.26 10.93
N GLY A 287 3.83 -26.77 12.10
CA GLY A 287 4.51 -26.98 13.37
C GLY A 287 5.80 -26.17 13.55
N ALA A 288 6.07 -25.22 12.68
CA ALA A 288 7.23 -24.33 12.74
C ALA A 288 6.79 -22.85 12.87
N ALA A 289 7.77 -21.96 13.02
CA ALA A 289 7.52 -20.52 12.86
C ALA A 289 7.31 -20.19 11.39
N ALA A 290 6.45 -19.21 11.11
CA ALA A 290 6.36 -18.61 9.79
C ALA A 290 7.66 -17.87 9.46
N ILE A 291 8.15 -18.00 8.22
CA ILE A 291 9.40 -17.38 7.78
C ILE A 291 9.08 -16.29 6.74
N TRP A 292 9.38 -15.07 7.07
CA TRP A 292 9.25 -13.92 6.22
C TRP A 292 10.49 -13.76 5.37
N TYR A 293 10.36 -13.95 4.06
CA TYR A 293 11.39 -13.64 3.07
C TYR A 293 11.08 -12.29 2.47
N ILE A 294 12.01 -11.34 2.59
CA ILE A 294 11.89 -9.99 2.03
C ILE A 294 13.05 -9.80 1.06
N ASN A 295 12.73 -9.57 -0.20
CA ASN A 295 13.71 -9.31 -1.25
C ASN A 295 13.68 -7.84 -1.63
N ASN A 296 14.74 -7.11 -1.27
CA ASN A 296 14.91 -5.71 -1.69
C ASN A 296 14.98 -5.64 -3.22
N SER A 297 14.05 -4.89 -3.82
CA SER A 297 13.89 -4.85 -5.28
C SER A 297 15.06 -4.17 -6.00
N VAL A 298 15.80 -3.30 -5.31
CA VAL A 298 16.95 -2.55 -5.84
C VAL A 298 18.23 -3.37 -5.79
N THR A 299 18.55 -3.92 -4.60
CA THR A 299 19.81 -4.64 -4.37
C THR A 299 19.71 -6.13 -4.69
N ASN A 300 18.50 -6.65 -4.84
CA ASN A 300 18.19 -8.07 -5.01
C ASN A 300 18.68 -8.95 -3.82
N VAL A 301 18.90 -8.36 -2.66
CA VAL A 301 19.27 -9.08 -1.44
C VAL A 301 18.01 -9.57 -0.76
N THR A 302 17.98 -10.84 -0.37
CA THR A 302 16.89 -11.44 0.39
C THR A 302 17.28 -11.63 1.83
N THR A 303 16.45 -11.16 2.75
CA THR A 303 16.52 -11.44 4.18
C THR A 303 15.46 -12.45 4.57
N ALA A 304 15.69 -13.17 5.67
CA ALA A 304 14.73 -14.13 6.21
C ALA A 304 14.58 -13.92 7.72
N THR A 305 13.34 -13.76 8.19
CA THR A 305 13.02 -13.55 9.60
C THR A 305 11.93 -14.51 10.03
N ALA A 306 12.16 -15.26 11.11
CA ALA A 306 11.17 -16.13 11.72
C ALA A 306 10.24 -15.30 12.60
N PHE A 307 8.94 -15.24 12.26
CA PHE A 307 7.95 -14.52 13.05
C PHE A 307 6.52 -15.02 12.81
N GLY A 308 5.83 -15.33 13.90
CA GLY A 308 4.50 -15.91 13.89
C GLY A 308 4.50 -17.44 13.93
N VAL A 309 3.36 -18.02 14.20
CA VAL A 309 3.12 -19.47 14.13
C VAL A 309 2.63 -19.79 12.73
N ALA A 310 3.25 -20.77 12.08
CA ALA A 310 2.85 -21.13 10.71
C ALA A 310 1.42 -21.67 10.67
N ASN A 311 0.67 -21.22 9.68
CA ASN A 311 -0.70 -21.62 9.37
C ASN A 311 -0.75 -22.17 7.93
N PRO A 312 -0.30 -23.43 7.73
CA PRO A 312 -0.11 -24.00 6.39
C PRO A 312 -1.42 -24.25 5.64
N ASP A 313 -2.55 -24.36 6.35
CA ASP A 313 -3.86 -24.53 5.74
C ASP A 313 -4.42 -23.19 5.19
N PHE A 314 -3.68 -22.10 5.39
CA PHE A 314 -4.06 -20.74 4.99
C PHE A 314 -5.46 -20.35 5.50
N ASP A 315 -5.86 -20.92 6.65
CA ASP A 315 -7.13 -20.62 7.28
C ASP A 315 -7.10 -19.19 7.86
N PRO A 316 -7.95 -18.27 7.39
CA PRO A 316 -8.03 -16.93 7.95
C PRO A 316 -8.42 -16.91 9.43
N GLN A 317 -8.98 -17.99 9.93
CA GLN A 317 -9.27 -18.20 11.36
C GLN A 317 -8.18 -19.00 12.09
N GLY A 318 -7.12 -19.39 11.37
CA GLY A 318 -5.95 -20.03 11.93
C GLY A 318 -5.19 -19.16 12.92
N ASP A 319 -4.15 -19.72 13.56
CA ASP A 319 -3.52 -19.03 14.66
C ASP A 319 -2.84 -17.72 14.24
N ASP A 320 -1.92 -17.72 13.30
CA ASP A 320 -1.26 -16.47 12.90
C ASP A 320 -1.49 -16.19 11.42
N VAL A 321 -2.19 -15.11 11.14
CA VAL A 321 -2.46 -14.61 9.79
C VAL A 321 -1.51 -13.45 9.51
N PRO A 322 -0.64 -13.52 8.50
CA PRO A 322 0.20 -12.41 8.13
C PRO A 322 -0.63 -11.17 7.74
N VAL A 323 -0.24 -10.00 8.23
CA VAL A 323 -0.91 -8.72 7.95
C VAL A 323 0.11 -7.67 7.54
N ARG A 324 -0.34 -6.65 6.77
CA ARG A 324 0.50 -5.55 6.30
C ARG A 324 0.25 -4.31 7.14
N GLY A 325 1.29 -3.51 7.33
CA GLY A 325 1.16 -2.19 7.94
C GLY A 325 2.48 -1.62 8.39
N ASP A 326 2.48 -0.32 8.58
CA ASP A 326 3.48 0.45 9.31
C ASP A 326 2.89 0.77 10.68
N TYR A 327 3.12 -0.11 11.65
CA TYR A 327 2.52 0.00 12.99
C TYR A 327 3.32 0.91 13.91
N ASP A 328 4.57 1.24 13.57
CA ASP A 328 5.41 2.11 14.36
C ASP A 328 5.58 3.54 13.80
N GLY A 329 5.13 3.78 12.57
CA GLY A 329 5.05 5.10 11.93
C GLY A 329 6.38 5.57 11.33
N ASP A 330 7.29 4.67 10.99
CA ASP A 330 8.58 5.00 10.38
C ASP A 330 8.55 5.00 8.84
N ARG A 331 7.37 4.72 8.24
CA ARG A 331 7.10 4.61 6.80
C ARG A 331 7.66 3.35 6.14
N ARG A 332 8.05 2.37 6.93
CA ARG A 332 8.37 1.03 6.46
C ARG A 332 7.29 0.06 6.93
N HIS A 333 7.02 -0.94 6.13
CA HIS A 333 6.13 -1.99 6.59
C HIS A 333 6.83 -2.85 7.64
N ASP A 334 6.08 -3.18 8.69
CA ASP A 334 6.53 -4.08 9.75
C ASP A 334 6.26 -5.54 9.38
N ILE A 335 7.06 -6.45 9.91
CA ILE A 335 6.75 -7.88 9.90
C ILE A 335 5.66 -8.12 10.96
N ALA A 336 4.44 -8.45 10.53
CA ALA A 336 3.29 -8.47 11.42
C ALA A 336 2.34 -9.65 11.16
N VAL A 337 1.72 -10.14 12.24
CA VAL A 337 0.70 -11.19 12.21
C VAL A 337 -0.48 -10.81 13.10
N TYR A 338 -1.67 -11.27 12.73
CA TYR A 338 -2.83 -11.27 13.62
C TYR A 338 -3.06 -12.69 14.14
N ARG A 339 -3.12 -12.83 15.47
CA ARG A 339 -3.44 -14.10 16.12
C ARG A 339 -4.89 -14.12 16.52
N ASN A 340 -5.66 -14.97 15.84
CA ASN A 340 -7.11 -15.04 16.05
C ASN A 340 -7.49 -15.60 17.44
N SER A 341 -6.73 -16.58 17.96
CA SER A 341 -7.01 -17.23 19.24
C SER A 341 -7.01 -16.27 20.43
N ASN A 342 -6.26 -15.19 20.38
CA ASN A 342 -6.25 -14.14 21.42
C ASN A 342 -6.54 -12.72 20.87
N ARG A 343 -6.92 -12.60 19.59
CA ARG A 343 -7.34 -11.35 18.96
C ARG A 343 -6.27 -10.25 19.04
N THR A 344 -5.02 -10.59 18.75
CA THR A 344 -3.90 -9.69 18.95
C THR A 344 -3.10 -9.55 17.67
N PHE A 345 -2.88 -8.31 17.25
CA PHE A 345 -1.86 -7.97 16.27
C PHE A 345 -0.50 -8.00 16.95
N TYR A 346 0.45 -8.75 16.40
CA TYR A 346 1.83 -8.79 16.83
C TYR A 346 2.73 -8.33 15.70
N TRP A 347 3.75 -7.52 16.02
CA TRP A 347 4.71 -7.08 15.00
C TRP A 347 6.11 -6.91 15.57
N ILE A 348 7.09 -6.97 14.67
CA ILE A 348 8.46 -6.55 14.92
C ILE A 348 8.58 -5.15 14.31
N SER A 349 8.81 -4.15 15.18
CA SER A 349 9.02 -2.77 14.75
C SER A 349 10.21 -2.67 13.79
N SER A 350 9.98 -2.16 12.59
CA SER A 350 11.03 -1.92 11.60
C SER A 350 12.00 -0.83 12.04
N LEU A 351 11.54 0.11 12.89
CA LEU A 351 12.33 1.20 13.44
C LEU A 351 13.45 0.72 14.38
N ASN A 352 13.17 -0.27 15.23
CA ASN A 352 14.09 -0.64 16.31
C ASN A 352 14.19 -2.13 16.62
N GLY A 353 13.45 -2.98 15.88
CA GLY A 353 13.44 -4.44 16.07
C GLY A 353 12.71 -4.92 17.33
N SER A 354 11.99 -4.05 18.04
CA SER A 354 11.26 -4.45 19.24
C SER A 354 9.99 -5.25 18.90
N PHE A 355 9.71 -6.27 19.70
CA PHE A 355 8.46 -7.03 19.64
C PHE A 355 7.35 -6.23 20.32
N GLN A 356 6.21 -6.12 19.65
CA GLN A 356 5.04 -5.38 20.09
C GLN A 356 3.78 -6.23 19.93
N GLY A 357 2.70 -5.85 20.61
CA GLY A 357 1.40 -6.48 20.48
C GLY A 357 0.26 -5.58 20.92
N GLN A 358 -0.85 -5.63 20.18
CA GLN A 358 -2.08 -4.89 20.48
C GLN A 358 -3.29 -5.80 20.30
N GLU A 359 -4.08 -5.96 21.34
CA GLU A 359 -5.37 -6.64 21.25
C GLU A 359 -6.36 -5.74 20.47
N ALA A 360 -6.98 -6.29 19.43
CA ALA A 360 -8.00 -5.63 18.64
C ALA A 360 -8.93 -6.68 18.00
N GLY A 361 -10.19 -6.33 17.85
CA GLY A 361 -11.17 -7.22 17.26
C GLY A 361 -11.98 -8.03 18.28
N LEU A 362 -12.94 -8.77 17.75
CA LEU A 362 -13.73 -9.76 18.48
C LEU A 362 -13.42 -11.15 17.93
N GLN A 363 -13.98 -12.18 18.61
CA GLN A 363 -13.85 -13.54 18.12
C GLN A 363 -14.47 -13.69 16.73
N ASP A 364 -13.82 -14.46 15.87
CA ASP A 364 -14.25 -14.76 14.50
C ASP A 364 -14.23 -13.55 13.53
N GLU A 365 -13.56 -12.44 13.88
CA GLU A 365 -13.29 -11.33 12.98
C GLU A 365 -12.00 -11.57 12.20
N LEU A 366 -11.97 -11.14 10.94
CA LEU A 366 -10.81 -11.25 10.05
C LEU A 366 -10.03 -9.93 10.04
N PRO A 367 -8.69 -9.98 10.14
CA PRO A 367 -7.91 -8.76 10.06
C PRO A 367 -7.95 -8.15 8.66
N LEU A 368 -8.06 -6.83 8.59
CA LEU A 368 -7.89 -6.08 7.36
C LEU A 368 -6.44 -6.23 6.88
N GLY A 369 -6.23 -6.41 5.57
CA GLY A 369 -4.90 -6.63 4.99
C GLY A 369 -4.39 -8.07 5.04
N ALA A 370 -5.22 -9.00 5.52
CA ALA A 370 -4.95 -10.43 5.37
C ALA A 370 -5.22 -10.88 3.92
N PHE A 371 -4.39 -11.79 3.42
CA PHE A 371 -4.60 -12.51 2.15
C PHE A 371 -4.69 -11.67 0.89
N GLY A 372 -4.22 -10.43 0.89
CA GLY A 372 -4.31 -9.59 -0.30
C GLY A 372 -5.77 -9.39 -0.77
N LEU A 373 -6.70 -9.28 0.18
CA LEU A 373 -8.11 -9.01 -0.10
C LEU A 373 -8.37 -7.61 -0.68
N TYR A 374 -7.29 -6.94 -1.11
CA TYR A 374 -7.29 -5.63 -1.77
C TYR A 374 -6.39 -5.67 -2.98
#